data_fefe829375844b688c783d3c1b81ee33
#
_entry.id   fefe829375844b688c783d3c1b81ee33
#
_cell.length_a   1.000
_cell.length_b   1.000
_cell.length_c   1.000
_cell.angle_alpha   90.00
_cell.angle_beta   90.00
_cell.angle_gamma   90.00
#
_symmetry.space_group_name_H-M   'P 1'
#
loop_
_entity.id
_entity.type
_entity.pdbx_description
1 polymer ?
#
loop_
_entity_poly.entity_id
_entity_poly.type
_entity_poly.pdbx_seq_one_letter_code
_entity_poly.pdbx_strand_id
1 'polypeptide(L)'
;MNRHIIWFVPALLILIFASCNSDYTIKRRAYYRIELPEHKYQEFNQPGFPYSFEYPVYSKVVQDTTFFEDKPENPYWINIDFPELNGKIYISYKSVNALNFDKLVDDAFKMTYKHTYKATAIADSLMQTPNGITGIFFKVGGNAATARQFFVTDSTRHFLRGALYFDATPNADSLQLVNDFLETDMRHLINTLRWKN
;
A
#
# COMPACT_ATOMS: atom_id res chain seq x y z
N MET A 1 48.33 -61.93 9.82
CA MET A 1 46.96 -61.28 9.91
C MET A 1 47.14 -59.77 10.05
N ASN A 2 46.64 -59.01 9.11
CA ASN A 2 47.12 -57.77 8.54
C ASN A 2 47.14 -56.52 9.50
N ARG A 3 48.34 -56.20 9.99
CA ARG A 3 48.61 -54.97 10.77
C ARG A 3 48.34 -53.69 9.99
N HIS A 4 48.16 -53.71 8.68
CA HIS A 4 47.92 -52.57 7.83
C HIS A 4 46.44 -52.15 7.76
N ILE A 5 45.51 -53.08 8.03
CA ILE A 5 44.04 -52.78 8.02
C ILE A 5 43.63 -51.87 9.18
N ILE A 6 44.32 -51.93 10.31
CA ILE A 6 43.99 -51.16 11.53
C ILE A 6 44.22 -49.65 11.33
N TRP A 7 45.13 -49.25 10.42
CA TRP A 7 45.42 -47.86 10.14
C TRP A 7 44.54 -47.24 9.04
N PHE A 8 43.95 -48.07 8.16
CA PHE A 8 43.08 -47.62 7.10
C PHE A 8 41.68 -47.17 7.59
N VAL A 9 41.18 -47.77 8.67
CA VAL A 9 39.86 -47.44 9.21
C VAL A 9 39.80 -46.03 9.81
N PRO A 10 40.73 -45.58 10.68
CA PRO A 10 40.70 -44.22 11.19
C PRO A 10 40.99 -43.15 10.12
N ALA A 11 41.85 -43.46 9.10
CA ALA A 11 42.08 -42.53 8.00
C ALA A 11 40.85 -42.33 7.13
N LEU A 12 40.08 -43.37 6.87
CA LEU A 12 38.79 -43.30 6.15
C LEU A 12 37.73 -42.53 6.94
N LEU A 13 37.68 -42.68 8.29
CA LEU A 13 36.78 -41.92 9.15
C LEU A 13 37.09 -40.42 9.14
N ILE A 14 38.36 -40.03 9.15
CA ILE A 14 38.77 -38.62 9.11
C ILE A 14 38.37 -37.95 7.77
N LEU A 15 38.42 -38.69 6.65
CA LEU A 15 37.98 -38.20 5.33
C LEU A 15 36.48 -37.94 5.26
N ILE A 16 35.64 -38.66 6.02
CA ILE A 16 34.21 -38.50 6.04
C ILE A 16 33.81 -37.20 6.80
N PHE A 17 34.58 -36.81 7.81
CA PHE A 17 34.32 -35.58 8.58
C PHE A 17 34.84 -34.30 7.88
N ALA A 18 35.72 -34.42 6.86
CA ALA A 18 36.23 -33.26 6.11
C ALA A 18 35.31 -32.80 4.97
N SER A 19 34.19 -33.51 4.72
CA SER A 19 33.36 -33.32 3.53
C SER A 19 32.12 -32.42 3.74
N CYS A 20 32.03 -31.58 4.77
CA CYS A 20 30.86 -30.71 4.98
C CYS A 20 31.26 -29.28 5.29
N ASN A 21 31.80 -28.59 4.29
CA ASN A 21 31.68 -27.12 4.23
C ASN A 21 31.04 -26.77 2.89
N SER A 22 29.73 -26.95 2.79
CA SER A 22 29.00 -26.28 1.73
C SER A 22 28.79 -24.82 2.17
N ASP A 23 29.51 -23.90 1.54
CA ASP A 23 29.21 -22.48 1.65
C ASP A 23 27.75 -22.29 1.23
N TYR A 24 26.88 -22.09 2.22
CA TYR A 24 25.47 -21.81 1.96
C TYR A 24 25.37 -20.41 1.33
N THR A 25 25.36 -20.37 0.03
CA THR A 25 25.10 -19.14 -0.70
C THR A 25 23.60 -18.84 -0.61
N ILE A 26 23.24 -17.81 0.11
CA ILE A 26 21.85 -17.31 0.15
C ILE A 26 21.47 -16.90 -1.27
N LYS A 27 20.69 -17.73 -1.95
CA LYS A 27 20.13 -17.36 -3.26
C LYS A 27 19.17 -16.21 -3.06
N ARG A 28 19.42 -15.08 -3.73
CA ARG A 28 18.47 -13.97 -3.76
C ARG A 28 17.18 -14.47 -4.42
N ARG A 29 16.03 -14.14 -3.82
CA ARG A 29 14.75 -14.42 -4.46
C ARG A 29 14.68 -13.62 -5.76
N ALA A 30 14.39 -14.31 -6.87
CA ALA A 30 14.10 -13.66 -8.13
C ALA A 30 12.61 -13.31 -8.15
N TYR A 31 12.31 -12.08 -8.53
CA TYR A 31 10.95 -11.61 -8.80
C TYR A 31 10.78 -11.37 -10.30
N TYR A 32 9.55 -11.51 -10.79
CA TYR A 32 9.24 -11.12 -12.16
C TYR A 32 9.53 -9.64 -12.35
N ARG A 33 10.11 -9.28 -13.50
CA ARG A 33 10.28 -7.88 -13.89
C ARG A 33 8.89 -7.29 -14.15
N ILE A 34 8.54 -6.27 -13.39
CA ILE A 34 7.32 -5.48 -13.59
C ILE A 34 7.74 -4.26 -14.41
N GLU A 35 7.11 -4.05 -15.57
CA GLU A 35 7.26 -2.82 -16.35
C GLU A 35 6.27 -1.80 -15.81
N LEU A 36 6.79 -0.74 -15.21
CA LEU A 36 5.99 0.34 -14.65
C LEU A 36 5.78 1.41 -15.72
N PRO A 37 4.55 1.93 -15.90
CA PRO A 37 4.27 3.00 -16.86
C PRO A 37 4.90 4.33 -16.41
N GLU A 38 4.98 5.30 -17.33
CA GLU A 38 5.36 6.66 -16.96
C GLU A 38 4.26 7.35 -16.14
N HIS A 39 4.68 8.14 -15.14
CA HIS A 39 3.77 9.00 -14.39
C HIS A 39 3.27 10.15 -15.27
N LYS A 40 2.10 9.95 -15.88
CA LYS A 40 1.34 10.96 -16.62
C LYS A 40 -0.05 11.07 -16.03
N TYR A 41 -0.58 12.27 -15.91
CA TYR A 41 -1.81 12.52 -15.18
C TYR A 41 -2.89 13.15 -16.03
N GLN A 42 -4.12 12.96 -15.64
CA GLN A 42 -5.32 13.56 -16.18
C GLN A 42 -6.24 14.01 -15.05
N GLU A 43 -7.08 14.99 -15.31
CA GLU A 43 -7.94 15.57 -14.27
C GLU A 43 -9.24 14.76 -14.07
N PHE A 44 -9.58 14.49 -12.82
CA PHE A 44 -10.91 14.12 -12.39
C PHE A 44 -11.65 15.38 -11.93
N ASN A 45 -12.62 15.83 -12.73
CA ASN A 45 -13.41 17.03 -12.45
C ASN A 45 -14.87 16.81 -12.85
N GLN A 46 -15.50 15.83 -12.23
CA GLN A 46 -16.87 15.43 -12.56
C GLN A 46 -17.88 16.43 -11.96
N PRO A 47 -18.90 16.88 -12.72
CA PRO A 47 -19.97 17.72 -12.20
C PRO A 47 -20.69 17.06 -11.02
N GLY A 48 -21.01 17.84 -10.00
CA GLY A 48 -21.71 17.37 -8.80
C GLY A 48 -20.81 16.76 -7.72
N PHE A 49 -19.54 16.42 -8.04
CA PHE A 49 -18.60 15.96 -7.03
C PHE A 49 -18.04 17.13 -6.20
N PRO A 50 -17.89 16.97 -4.87
CA PRO A 50 -17.40 18.03 -3.99
C PRO A 50 -15.88 18.20 -4.03
N TYR A 51 -15.18 17.51 -4.93
CA TYR A 51 -13.74 17.56 -5.10
C TYR A 51 -13.32 17.32 -6.56
N SER A 52 -12.10 17.75 -6.87
CA SER A 52 -11.37 17.40 -8.10
C SER A 52 -9.91 17.11 -7.76
N PHE A 53 -9.22 16.35 -8.60
CA PHE A 53 -7.81 15.98 -8.44
C PHE A 53 -7.25 15.46 -9.77
N GLU A 54 -5.94 15.29 -9.85
CA GLU A 54 -5.30 14.59 -10.96
C GLU A 54 -5.00 13.13 -10.60
N TYR A 55 -5.16 12.23 -11.57
CA TYR A 55 -4.91 10.80 -11.43
C TYR A 55 -4.20 10.23 -12.65
N PRO A 56 -3.48 9.08 -12.54
CA PRO A 56 -2.69 8.54 -13.64
C PRO A 56 -3.54 8.15 -14.86
N VAL A 57 -3.03 8.44 -16.06
CA VAL A 57 -3.70 8.10 -17.34
C VAL A 57 -3.84 6.58 -17.56
N TYR A 58 -3.00 5.77 -16.91
CA TYR A 58 -3.05 4.30 -16.96
C TYR A 58 -4.00 3.68 -15.92
N SER A 59 -4.76 4.50 -15.21
CA SER A 59 -5.77 4.06 -14.26
C SER A 59 -7.18 4.45 -14.73
N LYS A 60 -8.20 3.89 -14.06
CA LYS A 60 -9.61 4.18 -14.35
C LYS A 60 -10.31 4.59 -13.07
N VAL A 61 -11.07 5.68 -13.14
CA VAL A 61 -11.96 6.06 -12.04
C VAL A 61 -13.31 5.42 -12.27
N VAL A 62 -13.77 4.69 -11.25
CA VAL A 62 -15.06 4.00 -11.23
C VAL A 62 -15.83 4.45 -10.00
N GLN A 63 -17.09 4.83 -10.15
CA GLN A 63 -17.92 5.14 -9.01
C GLN A 63 -18.13 3.88 -8.16
N ASP A 64 -17.92 3.98 -6.87
CA ASP A 64 -18.17 2.86 -5.96
C ASP A 64 -19.66 2.77 -5.65
N THR A 65 -20.28 1.68 -6.05
CA THR A 65 -21.70 1.40 -5.80
C THR A 65 -21.92 0.37 -4.71
N THR A 66 -20.84 -0.35 -4.30
CA THR A 66 -20.92 -1.43 -3.31
C THR A 66 -19.61 -1.53 -2.53
N PHE A 67 -19.48 -0.78 -1.46
CA PHE A 67 -18.29 -0.82 -0.61
C PHE A 67 -18.39 -1.99 0.38
N PHE A 68 -17.56 -3.04 0.17
CA PHE A 68 -17.56 -4.25 1.00
C PHE A 68 -18.97 -4.82 1.28
N GLU A 69 -19.80 -4.94 0.21
CA GLU A 69 -21.19 -5.43 0.25
C GLU A 69 -22.22 -4.45 0.84
N ASP A 70 -21.81 -3.34 1.44
CA ASP A 70 -22.68 -2.27 1.90
C ASP A 70 -22.82 -1.16 0.85
N LYS A 71 -23.91 -0.40 0.92
CA LYS A 71 -24.08 0.79 0.06
C LYS A 71 -23.21 1.92 0.59
N PRO A 72 -22.48 2.65 -0.28
CA PRO A 72 -21.80 3.87 0.12
C PRO A 72 -22.75 4.88 0.75
N GLU A 73 -22.26 5.60 1.74
CA GLU A 73 -23.02 6.59 2.51
C GLU A 73 -23.51 7.77 1.64
N ASN A 74 -22.80 8.02 0.53
CA ASN A 74 -23.13 9.03 -0.46
C ASN A 74 -22.55 8.65 -1.85
N PRO A 75 -22.97 9.31 -2.95
CA PRO A 75 -22.54 8.97 -4.31
C PRO A 75 -21.12 9.42 -4.66
N TYR A 76 -20.37 10.02 -3.75
CA TYR A 76 -19.04 10.58 -3.99
C TYR A 76 -17.91 9.63 -3.65
N TRP A 77 -18.21 8.35 -3.40
CA TRP A 77 -17.20 7.31 -3.23
C TRP A 77 -16.80 6.77 -4.59
N ILE A 78 -15.50 6.67 -4.80
CA ILE A 78 -14.93 6.20 -6.06
C ILE A 78 -13.78 5.24 -5.82
N ASN A 79 -13.48 4.44 -6.82
CA ASN A 79 -12.30 3.61 -6.89
C ASN A 79 -11.39 4.09 -8.03
N ILE A 80 -10.09 4.12 -7.80
CA ILE A 80 -9.10 4.30 -8.86
C ILE A 80 -8.47 2.93 -9.11
N ASP A 81 -8.83 2.31 -10.21
CA ASP A 81 -8.39 0.97 -10.59
C ASP A 81 -7.12 1.05 -11.44
N PHE A 82 -6.13 0.20 -11.13
CA PHE A 82 -4.90 0.00 -11.87
C PHE A 82 -4.87 -1.43 -12.45
N PRO A 83 -5.52 -1.68 -13.60
CA PRO A 83 -5.74 -3.05 -14.09
C PRO A 83 -4.43 -3.81 -14.35
N GLU A 84 -3.41 -3.14 -14.87
CA GLU A 84 -2.12 -3.76 -15.19
C GLU A 84 -1.26 -4.07 -13.94
N LEU A 85 -1.57 -3.43 -12.81
CA LEU A 85 -0.86 -3.61 -11.55
C LEU A 85 -1.69 -4.39 -10.51
N ASN A 86 -2.89 -4.86 -10.87
CA ASN A 86 -3.85 -5.52 -9.96
C ASN A 86 -4.07 -4.72 -8.67
N GLY A 87 -4.01 -3.40 -8.77
CA GLY A 87 -4.13 -2.47 -7.65
C GLY A 87 -5.40 -1.63 -7.74
N LYS A 88 -5.86 -1.16 -6.60
CA LYS A 88 -7.03 -0.29 -6.47
C LYS A 88 -6.88 0.64 -5.28
N ILE A 89 -7.13 1.93 -5.48
CA ILE A 89 -7.31 2.88 -4.40
C ILE A 89 -8.79 3.08 -4.16
N TYR A 90 -9.27 2.68 -2.98
CA TYR A 90 -10.62 2.98 -2.52
C TYR A 90 -10.64 4.38 -1.94
N ILE A 91 -11.50 5.24 -2.46
CA ILE A 91 -11.67 6.62 -2.00
C ILE A 91 -13.08 6.78 -1.43
N SER A 92 -13.15 7.09 -0.16
CA SER A 92 -14.39 7.43 0.54
C SER A 92 -14.41 8.91 0.88
N TYR A 93 -15.56 9.54 0.68
CA TYR A 93 -15.83 10.92 1.02
C TYR A 93 -16.89 11.02 2.10
N LYS A 94 -16.69 11.93 3.05
CA LYS A 94 -17.68 12.25 4.09
C LYS A 94 -17.75 13.77 4.30
N SER A 95 -18.94 14.25 4.53
CA SER A 95 -19.15 15.64 4.94
C SER A 95 -18.78 15.82 6.40
N VAL A 96 -18.04 16.88 6.68
CA VAL A 96 -17.61 17.26 8.04
C VAL A 96 -18.56 18.30 8.63
N ASN A 97 -18.77 18.20 9.93
CA ASN A 97 -19.39 19.22 10.77
C ASN A 97 -18.72 19.20 12.16
N ALA A 98 -19.06 20.15 12.99
CA ALA A 98 -18.46 20.28 14.32
C ALA A 98 -18.67 19.06 15.25
N LEU A 99 -19.65 18.20 14.96
CA LEU A 99 -19.99 17.05 15.82
C LEU A 99 -19.32 15.74 15.37
N ASN A 100 -18.87 15.65 14.12
CA ASN A 100 -18.36 14.39 13.58
C ASN A 100 -16.86 14.39 13.21
N PHE A 101 -16.20 15.55 13.22
CA PHE A 101 -14.81 15.68 12.79
C PHE A 101 -13.87 14.75 13.57
N ASP A 102 -13.86 14.87 14.89
CA ASP A 102 -12.99 14.06 15.75
C ASP A 102 -13.23 12.57 15.57
N LYS A 103 -14.50 12.17 15.40
CA LYS A 103 -14.87 10.79 15.13
C LYS A 103 -14.33 10.30 13.80
N LEU A 104 -14.39 11.11 12.74
CA LEU A 104 -13.88 10.75 11.40
C LEU A 104 -12.36 10.55 11.43
N VAL A 105 -11.65 11.41 12.14
CA VAL A 105 -10.20 11.28 12.35
C VAL A 105 -9.88 10.01 13.14
N ASP A 106 -10.55 9.78 14.26
CA ASP A 106 -10.38 8.60 15.11
C ASP A 106 -10.69 7.29 14.34
N ASP A 107 -11.76 7.28 13.55
CA ASP A 107 -12.12 6.13 12.70
C ASP A 107 -11.04 5.85 11.64
N ALA A 108 -10.43 6.90 11.03
CA ALA A 108 -9.34 6.72 10.07
C ALA A 108 -8.09 6.09 10.71
N PHE A 109 -7.72 6.55 11.92
CA PHE A 109 -6.64 5.93 12.70
C PHE A 109 -6.98 4.49 13.07
N LYS A 110 -8.18 4.23 13.63
CA LYS A 110 -8.61 2.88 14.00
C LYS A 110 -8.59 1.91 12.82
N MET A 111 -9.07 2.34 11.65
CA MET A 111 -9.04 1.50 10.44
C MET A 111 -7.61 1.16 10.03
N THR A 112 -6.68 2.11 10.11
CA THR A 112 -5.27 1.88 9.79
C THR A 112 -4.62 0.95 10.82
N TYR A 113 -4.83 1.19 12.11
CA TYR A 113 -4.23 0.40 13.18
C TYR A 113 -4.83 -1.00 13.36
N LYS A 114 -5.99 -1.30 12.74
CA LYS A 114 -6.48 -2.69 12.61
C LYS A 114 -5.49 -3.63 11.91
N HIS A 115 -4.56 -3.08 11.11
CA HIS A 115 -3.53 -3.88 10.43
C HIS A 115 -2.34 -4.26 11.32
N THR A 116 -2.28 -3.78 12.57
CA THR A 116 -1.16 -4.00 13.52
C THR A 116 -0.81 -5.48 13.70
N TYR A 117 -1.79 -6.38 13.63
CA TYR A 117 -1.55 -7.83 13.78
C TYR A 117 -0.72 -8.47 12.65
N LYS A 118 -0.61 -7.82 11.49
CA LYS A 118 0.19 -8.24 10.32
C LYS A 118 1.28 -7.24 9.96
N ALA A 119 1.22 -6.04 10.51
CA ALA A 119 2.20 -5.00 10.27
C ALA A 119 3.47 -5.24 11.08
N THR A 120 4.63 -4.94 10.48
CA THR A 120 5.90 -4.87 11.19
C THR A 120 6.14 -3.47 11.78
N ALA A 121 5.56 -2.45 11.15
CA ALA A 121 5.57 -1.07 11.61
C ALA A 121 4.42 -0.30 10.95
N ILE A 122 3.91 0.73 11.63
CA ILE A 122 3.00 1.72 11.05
C ILE A 122 3.63 3.08 11.31
N ALA A 123 3.94 3.79 10.24
CA ALA A 123 4.42 5.16 10.28
C ALA A 123 3.35 6.09 9.73
N ASP A 124 3.12 7.20 10.40
CA ASP A 124 2.25 8.28 9.96
C ASP A 124 3.05 9.55 9.73
N SER A 125 2.64 10.34 8.76
CA SER A 125 3.26 11.63 8.44
C SER A 125 2.18 12.67 8.16
N LEU A 126 2.34 13.83 8.81
CA LEU A 126 1.48 14.98 8.54
C LEU A 126 1.72 15.47 7.11
N MET A 127 0.63 15.81 6.43
CA MET A 127 0.66 16.40 5.11
C MET A 127 -0.01 17.77 5.14
N GLN A 128 0.58 18.68 4.37
CA GLN A 128 -0.01 19.96 4.02
C GLN A 128 0.19 20.19 2.53
N THR A 129 -0.91 20.33 1.80
CA THR A 129 -0.84 20.52 0.34
C THR A 129 -0.66 21.99 -0.02
N PRO A 130 -0.22 22.30 -1.26
CA PRO A 130 -0.18 23.67 -1.78
C PRO A 130 -1.55 24.38 -1.76
N ASN A 131 -2.64 23.60 -1.81
CA ASN A 131 -4.02 24.12 -1.76
C ASN A 131 -4.56 24.31 -0.33
N GLY A 132 -3.70 24.20 0.70
CA GLY A 132 -4.09 24.41 2.10
C GLY A 132 -4.86 23.23 2.73
N ILE A 133 -4.92 22.09 2.07
CA ILE A 133 -5.53 20.88 2.59
C ILE A 133 -4.54 20.18 3.52
N THR A 134 -4.99 19.72 4.66
CA THR A 134 -4.18 18.99 5.64
C THR A 134 -4.62 17.54 5.74
N GLY A 135 -3.75 16.67 6.27
CA GLY A 135 -4.09 15.28 6.47
C GLY A 135 -2.94 14.44 6.98
N ILE A 136 -3.15 13.14 7.00
CA ILE A 136 -2.15 12.14 7.42
C ILE A 136 -1.97 11.11 6.30
N PHE A 137 -0.72 10.79 6.02
CA PHE A 137 -0.34 9.67 5.15
C PHE A 137 0.26 8.56 6.01
N PHE A 138 -0.28 7.35 5.86
CA PHE A 138 0.17 6.17 6.59
C PHE A 138 0.96 5.23 5.68
N LYS A 139 2.09 4.75 6.19
CA LYS A 139 2.86 3.63 5.62
C LYS A 139 2.79 2.45 6.56
N VAL A 140 2.19 1.38 6.10
CA VAL A 140 2.05 0.13 6.85
C VAL A 140 3.04 -0.87 6.28
N GLY A 141 4.05 -1.23 7.06
CA GLY A 141 5.04 -2.23 6.71
C GLY A 141 4.58 -3.65 7.02
N GLY A 142 5.28 -4.64 6.46
CA GLY A 142 4.93 -6.05 6.64
C GLY A 142 3.83 -6.54 5.69
N ASN A 143 3.29 -7.73 5.97
CA ASN A 143 2.31 -8.40 5.10
C ASN A 143 0.87 -7.95 5.41
N ALA A 144 0.67 -6.64 5.55
CA ALA A 144 -0.66 -6.05 5.71
C ALA A 144 -1.42 -5.99 4.38
N ALA A 145 -2.75 -6.05 4.44
CA ALA A 145 -3.60 -6.01 3.25
C ALA A 145 -3.51 -4.67 2.50
N THR A 146 -3.19 -3.59 3.19
CA THR A 146 -2.96 -2.27 2.60
C THR A 146 -1.69 -1.67 3.18
N ALA A 147 -0.75 -1.28 2.31
CA ALA A 147 0.53 -0.72 2.69
C ALA A 147 0.54 0.82 2.67
N ARG A 148 -0.40 1.45 1.98
CA ARG A 148 -0.51 2.90 1.81
C ARG A 148 -1.93 3.35 2.02
N GLN A 149 -2.12 4.29 2.95
CA GLN A 149 -3.42 4.90 3.25
C GLN A 149 -3.23 6.39 3.52
N PHE A 150 -4.27 7.15 3.38
CA PHE A 150 -4.28 8.56 3.78
C PHE A 150 -5.68 9.02 4.15
N PHE A 151 -5.76 10.09 4.87
CA PHE A 151 -6.95 10.96 4.86
C PHE A 151 -6.52 12.42 4.73
N VAL A 152 -7.39 13.21 4.14
CA VAL A 152 -7.24 14.65 3.95
C VAL A 152 -8.54 15.37 4.23
N THR A 153 -8.44 16.61 4.72
CA THR A 153 -9.59 17.38 5.18
C THR A 153 -9.30 18.88 5.16
N ASP A 154 -10.36 19.68 5.11
CA ASP A 154 -10.34 21.10 5.43
C ASP A 154 -10.79 21.39 6.88
N SER A 155 -11.01 20.33 7.66
CA SER A 155 -11.47 20.34 9.05
C SER A 155 -12.87 20.94 9.27
N THR A 156 -13.55 21.39 8.23
CA THR A 156 -14.82 22.13 8.34
C THR A 156 -15.97 21.52 7.55
N ARG A 157 -15.72 21.05 6.32
CA ARG A 157 -16.76 20.55 5.41
C ARG A 157 -16.45 19.24 4.74
N HIS A 158 -15.17 18.95 4.51
CA HIS A 158 -14.74 17.87 3.63
C HIS A 158 -13.75 16.93 4.33
N PHE A 159 -14.01 15.64 4.21
CA PHE A 159 -13.09 14.57 4.64
C PHE A 159 -13.03 13.52 3.55
N LEU A 160 -11.83 13.22 3.08
CA LEU A 160 -11.59 12.19 2.06
C LEU A 160 -10.52 11.23 2.58
N ARG A 161 -10.81 9.94 2.52
CA ARG A 161 -9.89 8.87 2.88
C ARG A 161 -9.59 8.01 1.67
N GLY A 162 -8.32 7.65 1.48
CA GLY A 162 -7.88 6.73 0.45
C GLY A 162 -7.08 5.57 1.03
N ALA A 163 -7.25 4.38 0.47
CA ALA A 163 -6.48 3.20 0.85
C ALA A 163 -6.18 2.33 -0.37
N LEU A 164 -4.90 1.99 -0.56
CA LEU A 164 -4.42 1.16 -1.67
C LEU A 164 -4.49 -0.32 -1.28
N TYR A 165 -5.15 -1.11 -2.11
CA TYR A 165 -5.23 -2.56 -2.00
C TYR A 165 -4.79 -3.22 -3.30
N PHE A 166 -4.33 -4.46 -3.20
CA PHE A 166 -4.03 -5.32 -4.35
C PHE A 166 -4.89 -6.58 -4.32
N ASP A 167 -5.31 -7.02 -5.49
CA ASP A 167 -5.95 -8.33 -5.66
C ASP A 167 -4.87 -9.42 -5.70
N ALA A 168 -4.17 -9.56 -4.57
CA ALA A 168 -3.08 -10.50 -4.37
C ALA A 168 -2.91 -10.79 -2.88
N THR A 169 -2.35 -11.97 -2.57
CA THR A 169 -1.94 -12.28 -1.20
C THR A 169 -0.90 -11.25 -0.72
N PRO A 170 -1.12 -10.58 0.42
CA PRO A 170 -0.20 -9.60 0.95
C PRO A 170 1.21 -10.17 1.16
N ASN A 171 2.19 -9.61 0.45
CA ASN A 171 3.59 -9.95 0.55
C ASN A 171 4.43 -8.67 0.38
N ALA A 172 5.01 -8.19 1.47
CA ALA A 172 5.74 -6.93 1.48
C ALA A 172 6.89 -6.92 0.46
N ASP A 173 7.67 -8.00 0.39
CA ASP A 173 8.85 -8.07 -0.48
C ASP A 173 8.50 -7.97 -1.97
N SER A 174 7.42 -8.65 -2.40
CA SER A 174 7.01 -8.65 -3.81
C SER A 174 6.22 -7.41 -4.21
N LEU A 175 5.47 -6.82 -3.28
CA LEU A 175 4.61 -5.65 -3.55
C LEU A 175 5.32 -4.32 -3.30
N GLN A 176 6.51 -4.30 -2.70
CA GLN A 176 7.20 -3.05 -2.35
C GLN A 176 7.38 -2.13 -3.54
N LEU A 177 7.89 -2.66 -4.67
CA LEU A 177 8.13 -1.87 -5.88
C LEU A 177 6.87 -1.16 -6.38
N VAL A 178 5.75 -1.89 -6.42
CA VAL A 178 4.46 -1.34 -6.89
C VAL A 178 3.86 -0.39 -5.86
N ASN A 179 4.00 -0.70 -4.56
CA ASN A 179 3.57 0.21 -3.50
C ASN A 179 4.30 1.55 -3.55
N ASP A 180 5.63 1.54 -3.75
CA ASP A 180 6.43 2.77 -3.82
C ASP A 180 6.13 3.55 -5.10
N PHE A 181 5.89 2.86 -6.20
CA PHE A 181 5.46 3.47 -7.46
C PHE A 181 4.10 4.17 -7.30
N LEU A 182 3.07 3.46 -6.82
CA LEU A 182 1.73 4.02 -6.63
C LEU A 182 1.65 5.03 -5.47
N GLU A 183 2.57 5.00 -4.50
CA GLU A 183 2.68 6.07 -3.50
C GLU A 183 2.95 7.43 -4.16
N THR A 184 3.77 7.47 -5.22
CA THR A 184 4.03 8.69 -5.98
C THR A 184 2.73 9.25 -6.56
N ASP A 185 1.91 8.40 -7.16
CA ASP A 185 0.60 8.79 -7.71
C ASP A 185 -0.40 9.23 -6.64
N MET A 186 -0.44 8.51 -5.51
CA MET A 186 -1.27 8.90 -4.36
C MET A 186 -0.90 10.28 -3.83
N ARG A 187 0.41 10.59 -3.73
CA ARG A 187 0.90 11.91 -3.31
C ARG A 187 0.58 12.99 -4.33
N HIS A 188 0.67 12.68 -5.62
CA HIS A 188 0.28 13.60 -6.70
C HIS A 188 -1.22 13.93 -6.62
N LEU A 189 -2.07 12.90 -6.47
CA LEU A 189 -3.51 13.06 -6.26
C LEU A 189 -3.79 14.00 -5.08
N ILE A 190 -3.14 13.76 -3.94
CA ILE A 190 -3.32 14.57 -2.74
C ILE A 190 -2.87 16.02 -2.97
N ASN A 191 -1.74 16.23 -3.61
CA ASN A 191 -1.19 17.56 -3.88
C ASN A 191 -2.02 18.38 -4.86
N THR A 192 -2.74 17.71 -5.77
CA THR A 192 -3.61 18.35 -6.78
C THR A 192 -5.06 18.45 -6.34
N LEU A 193 -5.41 17.81 -5.20
CA LEU A 193 -6.78 17.83 -4.68
C LEU A 193 -7.26 19.25 -4.43
N ARG A 194 -8.50 19.50 -4.83
CA ARG A 194 -9.23 20.75 -4.59
C ARG A 194 -10.66 20.45 -4.16
N TRP A 195 -11.10 21.12 -3.11
CA TRP A 195 -12.51 21.09 -2.73
C TRP A 195 -13.31 22.00 -3.64
N LYS A 196 -14.53 21.57 -3.95
CA LYS A 196 -15.51 22.37 -4.70
C LYS A 196 -16.63 22.80 -3.74
N ASN A 197 -17.12 24.01 -3.95
CA ASN A 197 -18.24 24.57 -3.19
C ASN A 197 -19.59 24.02 -3.64
#